data_34579706170de0c5ee62a09007d3402d
#
_entry.id   34579706170de0c5ee62a09007d3402d
#
_cell.length_a   1.000
_cell.length_b   1.000
_cell.length_c   1.000
_cell.angle_alpha   90.00
_cell.angle_beta   90.00
_cell.angle_gamma   90.00
#
_symmetry.space_group_name_H-M   'P 1'
#
loop_
_entity.id
_entity.type
_entity.pdbx_description
1 polymer ?
#
loop_
_entity_poly.entity_id
_entity_poly.type
_entity_poly.pdbx_seq_one_letter_code
_entity_poly.pdbx_strand_id
1 'polypeptide(L)'
;MADLFELRMGLYGAEAATEELTDKARSLLDEHSRRAPIVRAWALSSIPGDQPTEPGSEEELTVSELYEELPEQWRLEHPGAEPGDRRVIELRIGVYGDGLRELLDELSRLACPEPEHSSACPVPWSTNFTLPFDDHYRAYLEAHYGHLRRIMDT
;
A
#
# COMPACT_ATOMS: atom_id res chain seq x y z
N MET A 1 -3.25 11.82 18.81
CA MET A 1 -2.95 13.05 18.05
C MET A 1 -2.69 12.69 16.59
N ALA A 2 -3.39 13.32 15.66
CA ALA A 2 -3.24 13.04 14.24
C ALA A 2 -1.89 13.51 13.70
N ASP A 3 -1.32 12.73 12.79
CA ASP A 3 -0.06 13.07 12.12
C ASP A 3 -0.08 12.48 10.71
N LEU A 4 0.93 12.82 9.93
CA LEU A 4 1.12 12.24 8.59
C LEU A 4 1.84 10.90 8.73
N PHE A 5 1.40 9.93 7.95
CA PHE A 5 2.11 8.66 7.78
C PHE A 5 1.85 8.11 6.40
N GLU A 6 2.68 7.17 5.98
CA GLU A 6 2.52 6.50 4.69
C GLU A 6 2.42 5.00 4.90
N LEU A 7 1.47 4.38 4.24
CA LEU A 7 1.35 2.94 4.14
C LEU A 7 1.73 2.52 2.72
N ARG A 8 2.47 1.45 2.59
CA ARG A 8 2.83 0.87 1.30
C ARG A 8 2.39 -0.58 1.27
N MET A 9 1.80 -0.99 0.17
CA MET A 9 1.34 -2.37 -0.01
C MET A 9 1.77 -2.86 -1.37
N GLY A 10 2.72 -3.80 -1.40
CA GLY A 10 3.10 -4.50 -2.61
C GLY A 10 2.10 -5.60 -2.91
N LEU A 11 1.70 -5.72 -4.16
CA LEU A 11 0.76 -6.72 -4.64
C LEU A 11 1.31 -7.39 -5.89
N TYR A 12 1.12 -8.69 -6.00
CA TYR A 12 1.40 -9.41 -7.23
C TYR A 12 0.14 -10.10 -7.70
N GLY A 13 -0.43 -9.65 -8.81
CA GLY A 13 -1.66 -10.22 -9.32
C GLY A 13 -1.97 -9.79 -10.73
N ALA A 14 -3.02 -10.39 -11.28
CA ALA A 14 -3.59 -9.98 -12.56
C ALA A 14 -4.15 -8.57 -12.46
N GLU A 15 -4.14 -7.82 -13.55
CA GLU A 15 -4.59 -6.43 -13.58
C GLU A 15 -5.97 -6.24 -12.96
N ALA A 16 -6.93 -7.09 -13.33
CA ALA A 16 -8.30 -7.01 -12.80
C ALA A 16 -8.33 -7.20 -11.28
N ALA A 17 -7.53 -8.12 -10.75
CA ALA A 17 -7.48 -8.39 -9.31
C ALA A 17 -6.84 -7.24 -8.54
N THR A 18 -5.76 -6.67 -9.05
CA THR A 18 -5.09 -5.54 -8.39
C THR A 18 -5.92 -4.26 -8.46
N GLU A 19 -6.65 -4.04 -9.54
CA GLU A 19 -7.60 -2.92 -9.67
C GLU A 19 -8.74 -3.04 -8.66
N GLU A 20 -9.28 -4.25 -8.50
CA GLU A 20 -10.33 -4.51 -7.51
C GLU A 20 -9.85 -4.22 -6.08
N LEU A 21 -8.64 -4.66 -5.75
CA LEU A 21 -8.05 -4.39 -4.44
C LEU A 21 -7.80 -2.90 -4.23
N THR A 22 -7.34 -2.21 -5.26
CA THR A 22 -7.13 -0.76 -5.21
C THR A 22 -8.45 -0.03 -4.92
N ASP A 23 -9.52 -0.42 -5.60
CA ASP A 23 -10.85 0.17 -5.38
C ASP A 23 -11.38 -0.11 -3.98
N LYS A 24 -11.14 -1.31 -3.48
CA LYS A 24 -11.52 -1.68 -2.10
C LYS A 24 -10.72 -0.85 -1.08
N ALA A 25 -9.44 -0.62 -1.34
CA ALA A 25 -8.62 0.22 -0.48
C ALA A 25 -9.13 1.66 -0.45
N ARG A 26 -9.51 2.23 -1.59
CA ARG A 26 -10.11 3.57 -1.67
C ARG A 26 -11.40 3.65 -0.88
N SER A 27 -12.26 2.65 -1.02
CA SER A 27 -13.53 2.58 -0.29
C SER A 27 -13.31 2.49 1.22
N LEU A 28 -12.32 1.71 1.65
CA LEU A 28 -11.95 1.57 3.05
C LEU A 28 -11.49 2.91 3.66
N LEU A 29 -10.61 3.62 2.96
CA LEU A 29 -10.11 4.91 3.41
C LEU A 29 -11.22 5.95 3.48
N ASP A 30 -12.08 5.95 2.47
CA ASP A 30 -13.22 6.87 2.40
C ASP A 30 -14.20 6.61 3.55
N GLU A 31 -14.47 5.35 3.86
CA GLU A 31 -15.32 4.95 4.97
C GLU A 31 -14.75 5.42 6.31
N HIS A 32 -13.46 5.23 6.52
CA HIS A 32 -12.79 5.70 7.74
C HIS A 32 -12.84 7.21 7.89
N SER A 33 -12.70 7.95 6.78
CA SER A 33 -12.75 9.41 6.82
C SER A 33 -14.15 9.95 7.15
N ARG A 34 -15.19 9.16 6.92
CA ARG A 34 -16.58 9.54 7.24
C ARG A 34 -17.00 9.17 8.67
N ARG A 35 -16.52 8.03 9.17
CA ARG A 35 -17.02 7.47 10.45
C ARG A 35 -16.28 7.93 11.68
N ALA A 36 -14.97 8.08 11.59
CA ALA A 36 -14.14 8.27 12.76
C ALA A 36 -12.94 9.14 12.46
N PRO A 37 -12.35 9.83 13.47
CA PRO A 37 -11.18 10.67 13.28
C PRO A 37 -9.89 9.90 13.03
N ILE A 38 -9.95 8.60 12.77
CA ILE A 38 -8.78 7.77 12.45
C ILE A 38 -8.11 8.26 11.18
N VAL A 39 -8.90 8.49 10.11
CA VAL A 39 -8.40 9.06 8.87
C VAL A 39 -9.11 10.39 8.64
N ARG A 40 -8.37 11.48 8.69
CA ARG A 40 -8.93 12.82 8.43
C ARG A 40 -8.83 13.19 6.97
N ALA A 41 -7.73 12.82 6.34
CA ALA A 41 -7.52 13.00 4.90
C ALA A 41 -6.58 11.93 4.40
N TRP A 42 -6.68 11.58 3.12
CA TRP A 42 -5.85 10.53 2.54
C TRP A 42 -5.61 10.77 1.05
N ALA A 43 -4.54 10.15 0.55
CA ALA A 43 -4.22 10.10 -0.87
C ALA A 43 -3.70 8.70 -1.19
N LEU A 44 -4.13 8.15 -2.31
CA LEU A 44 -3.69 6.82 -2.75
C LEU A 44 -3.16 6.91 -4.17
N SER A 45 -1.98 6.31 -4.39
CA SER A 45 -1.37 6.18 -5.70
C SER A 45 -1.04 4.73 -5.96
N SER A 46 -1.22 4.29 -7.21
CA SER A 46 -0.81 2.96 -7.66
C SER A 46 0.45 3.12 -8.50
N ILE A 47 1.53 2.46 -8.09
CA ILE A 47 2.84 2.59 -8.73
C ILE A 47 3.16 1.30 -9.48
N PRO A 48 3.37 1.36 -10.81
CA PRO A 48 3.76 0.17 -11.59
C PRO A 48 5.10 -0.40 -11.16
N GLY A 49 5.28 -1.70 -11.39
CA GLY A 49 6.48 -2.41 -10.97
C GLY A 49 7.77 -1.96 -11.64
N ASP A 50 7.69 -1.33 -12.82
CA ASP A 50 8.86 -0.82 -13.55
C ASP A 50 9.32 0.55 -13.09
N GLN A 51 8.61 1.19 -12.16
CA GLN A 51 8.96 2.50 -11.64
C GLN A 51 9.91 2.40 -10.44
N PRO A 52 10.78 3.41 -10.24
CA PRO A 52 11.65 3.44 -9.07
C PRO A 52 10.85 3.55 -7.77
N THR A 53 11.37 2.95 -6.70
CA THR A 53 10.73 3.02 -5.39
C THR A 53 10.81 4.43 -4.79
N GLU A 54 11.89 5.16 -5.09
CA GLU A 54 12.07 6.55 -4.66
C GLU A 54 12.56 7.38 -5.84
N PRO A 55 11.75 8.32 -6.36
CA PRO A 55 12.17 9.20 -7.43
C PRO A 55 13.40 10.03 -7.02
N GLY A 56 14.44 10.03 -7.84
CA GLY A 56 15.65 10.80 -7.58
C GLY A 56 16.68 10.12 -6.70
N SER A 57 16.45 8.88 -6.28
CA SER A 57 17.43 8.08 -5.55
C SER A 57 18.50 7.56 -6.51
N GLU A 58 19.76 7.57 -6.06
CA GLU A 58 20.88 7.00 -6.84
C GLU A 58 20.79 5.47 -6.91
N GLU A 59 20.15 4.86 -5.95
CA GLU A 59 19.84 3.44 -5.97
C GLU A 59 18.48 3.25 -6.64
N GLU A 60 18.51 3.04 -7.95
CA GLU A 60 17.32 2.88 -8.76
C GLU A 60 16.67 1.50 -8.58
N LEU A 61 16.32 1.16 -7.35
CA LEU A 61 15.56 -0.05 -7.08
C LEU A 61 14.15 0.15 -7.60
N THR A 62 13.69 -0.74 -8.47
CA THR A 62 12.31 -0.69 -8.96
C THR A 62 11.34 -1.31 -7.95
N VAL A 63 10.07 -1.00 -8.11
CA VAL A 63 9.00 -1.60 -7.29
C VAL A 63 9.01 -3.12 -7.43
N SER A 64 9.21 -3.64 -8.65
CA SER A 64 9.30 -5.09 -8.89
C SER A 64 10.47 -5.72 -8.15
N GLU A 65 11.61 -5.05 -8.09
CA GLU A 65 12.78 -5.55 -7.36
C GLU A 65 12.56 -5.52 -5.84
N LEU A 66 11.90 -4.48 -5.35
CA LEU A 66 11.58 -4.37 -3.91
C LEU A 66 10.70 -5.52 -3.42
N TYR A 67 9.77 -5.95 -4.27
CA TYR A 67 8.79 -7.00 -3.94
C TYR A 67 9.05 -8.31 -4.69
N GLU A 68 10.29 -8.60 -5.05
CA GLU A 68 10.63 -9.78 -5.85
C GLU A 68 10.20 -11.11 -5.23
N GLU A 69 10.03 -11.15 -3.91
CA GLU A 69 9.57 -12.35 -3.21
C GLU A 69 8.12 -12.72 -3.52
N LEU A 70 7.30 -11.75 -3.94
CA LEU A 70 5.88 -12.00 -4.23
C LEU A 70 5.66 -12.89 -5.46
N PRO A 71 6.29 -12.61 -6.62
CA PRO A 71 6.20 -13.55 -7.75
C PRO A 71 6.77 -14.92 -7.44
N GLU A 72 7.86 -14.98 -6.66
CA GLU A 72 8.47 -16.24 -6.26
C GLU A 72 7.52 -17.05 -5.38
N GLN A 73 6.90 -16.42 -4.41
CA GLN A 73 5.89 -17.05 -3.55
C GLN A 73 4.75 -17.62 -4.38
N TRP A 74 4.24 -16.83 -5.34
CA TRP A 74 3.16 -17.27 -6.23
C TRP A 74 3.55 -18.52 -7.02
N ARG A 75 4.77 -18.55 -7.57
CA ARG A 75 5.26 -19.71 -8.34
C ARG A 75 5.36 -20.96 -7.49
N LEU A 76 5.80 -20.82 -6.23
CA LEU A 76 5.89 -21.95 -5.30
C LEU A 76 4.50 -22.49 -4.92
N GLU A 77 3.52 -21.62 -4.80
CA GLU A 77 2.15 -21.98 -4.46
C GLU A 77 1.34 -22.48 -5.65
N HIS A 78 1.80 -22.22 -6.89
CA HIS A 78 1.13 -22.60 -8.12
C HIS A 78 2.09 -23.27 -9.09
N PRO A 79 2.64 -24.47 -8.72
CA PRO A 79 3.63 -25.14 -9.57
C PRO A 79 3.08 -25.43 -10.97
N GLY A 80 3.85 -25.06 -11.99
CA GLY A 80 3.49 -25.28 -13.38
C GLY A 80 2.47 -24.31 -13.97
N ALA A 81 1.96 -23.38 -13.19
CA ALA A 81 1.04 -22.37 -13.70
C ALA A 81 1.78 -21.22 -14.39
N GLU A 82 1.18 -20.67 -15.43
CA GLU A 82 1.71 -19.52 -16.15
C GLU A 82 1.31 -18.22 -15.43
N PRO A 83 2.22 -17.24 -15.32
CA PRO A 83 1.89 -15.99 -14.64
C PRO A 83 0.88 -15.12 -15.40
N GLY A 84 0.74 -15.27 -16.72
CA GLY A 84 -0.17 -14.47 -17.51
C GLY A 84 0.12 -12.99 -17.43
N ASP A 85 -0.89 -12.19 -17.15
CA ASP A 85 -0.78 -10.73 -17.02
C ASP A 85 -0.44 -10.26 -15.59
N ARG A 86 -0.08 -11.20 -14.69
CA ARG A 86 0.27 -10.84 -13.31
C ARG A 86 1.49 -9.96 -13.26
N ARG A 87 1.41 -8.91 -12.44
CA ARG A 87 2.47 -7.92 -12.27
C ARG A 87 2.55 -7.45 -10.83
N VAL A 88 3.74 -6.99 -10.45
CA VAL A 88 3.93 -6.33 -9.17
C VAL A 88 3.49 -4.87 -9.30
N ILE A 89 2.71 -4.41 -8.35
CA ILE A 89 2.40 -3.00 -8.16
C ILE A 89 2.57 -2.62 -6.70
N GLU A 90 2.69 -1.33 -6.43
CA GLU A 90 2.71 -0.84 -5.06
C GLU A 90 1.60 0.17 -4.88
N LEU A 91 0.78 -0.01 -3.86
CA LEU A 91 -0.16 1.00 -3.42
C LEU A 91 0.56 1.87 -2.39
N ARG A 92 0.60 3.17 -2.63
CA ARG A 92 1.15 4.15 -1.71
C ARG A 92 0.02 4.99 -1.16
N ILE A 93 -0.15 4.95 0.14
CA ILE A 93 -1.26 5.59 0.82
C ILE A 93 -0.71 6.58 1.83
N GLY A 94 -0.86 7.88 1.54
CA GLY A 94 -0.57 8.93 2.50
C GLY A 94 -1.81 9.21 3.33
N VAL A 95 -1.65 9.35 4.64
CA VAL A 95 -2.75 9.56 5.56
C VAL A 95 -2.40 10.67 6.54
N TYR A 96 -3.35 11.56 6.77
CA TYR A 96 -3.36 12.44 7.92
C TYR A 96 -4.39 11.87 8.89
N GLY A 97 -3.94 11.32 10.01
CA GLY A 97 -4.82 10.62 10.94
C GLY A 97 -4.07 9.97 12.08
N ASP A 98 -4.71 9.01 12.73
CA ASP A 98 -4.25 8.40 13.98
C ASP A 98 -4.51 6.88 14.04
N GLY A 99 -4.76 6.22 12.94
CA GLY A 99 -5.15 4.81 12.94
C GLY A 99 -4.27 3.89 12.13
N LEU A 100 -2.93 4.06 12.21
CA LEU A 100 -1.99 3.27 11.43
C LEU A 100 -2.23 1.77 11.55
N ARG A 101 -2.30 1.27 12.78
CA ARG A 101 -2.41 -0.18 13.04
C ARG A 101 -3.72 -0.77 12.52
N GLU A 102 -4.82 -0.08 12.77
CA GLU A 102 -6.13 -0.50 12.31
C GLU A 102 -6.21 -0.53 10.79
N LEU A 103 -5.63 0.48 10.14
CA LEU A 103 -5.60 0.54 8.68
C LEU A 103 -4.74 -0.57 8.09
N LEU A 104 -3.57 -0.85 8.68
CA LEU A 104 -2.72 -1.96 8.23
C LEU A 104 -3.45 -3.28 8.31
N ASP A 105 -4.12 -3.55 9.44
CA ASP A 105 -4.87 -4.80 9.63
C ASP A 105 -5.99 -4.94 8.60
N GLU A 106 -6.75 -3.88 8.37
CA GLU A 106 -7.85 -3.92 7.42
C GLU A 106 -7.39 -4.03 5.98
N LEU A 107 -6.31 -3.34 5.60
CA LEU A 107 -5.71 -3.45 4.27
C LEU A 107 -5.20 -4.87 4.02
N SER A 108 -4.55 -5.47 5.02
CA SER A 108 -4.07 -6.85 4.93
C SER A 108 -5.22 -7.82 4.68
N ARG A 109 -6.36 -7.61 5.30
CA ARG A 109 -7.56 -8.44 5.11
C ARG A 109 -8.19 -8.27 3.74
N LEU A 110 -7.99 -7.14 3.08
CA LEU A 110 -8.45 -6.99 1.70
C LEU A 110 -7.71 -7.94 0.77
N ALA A 111 -6.38 -8.07 0.93
CA ALA A 111 -5.57 -8.97 0.13
C ALA A 111 -5.74 -10.43 0.55
N CYS A 112 -5.93 -10.67 1.85
CA CYS A 112 -6.07 -12.01 2.43
C CYS A 112 -7.24 -12.02 3.43
N PRO A 113 -8.50 -12.23 2.94
CA PRO A 113 -9.70 -12.17 3.79
C PRO A 113 -9.71 -13.18 4.93
N GLU A 114 -8.99 -14.29 4.76
CA GLU A 114 -8.91 -15.36 5.77
C GLU A 114 -7.47 -15.56 6.20
N PRO A 115 -6.96 -14.79 7.20
CA PRO A 115 -5.55 -14.89 7.60
C PRO A 115 -5.14 -16.23 8.18
N GLU A 116 -6.09 -17.04 8.65
CA GLU A 116 -5.83 -18.39 9.21
C GLU A 116 -6.21 -19.52 8.25
N HIS A 117 -6.25 -19.23 6.95
CA HIS A 117 -6.61 -20.23 5.94
C HIS A 117 -5.46 -21.21 5.67
N SER A 118 -5.84 -22.39 5.17
CA SER A 118 -4.88 -23.42 4.77
C SER A 118 -4.45 -23.31 3.30
N SER A 119 -5.08 -22.42 2.54
CA SER A 119 -4.78 -22.18 1.13
C SER A 119 -4.04 -20.84 0.92
N ALA A 120 -3.37 -20.72 -0.21
CA ALA A 120 -2.65 -19.50 -0.58
C ALA A 120 -3.57 -18.29 -0.70
N CYS A 121 -3.08 -17.10 -0.37
CA CYS A 121 -3.80 -15.86 -0.63
C CYS A 121 -4.00 -15.69 -2.13
N PRO A 122 -5.18 -15.20 -2.59
CA PRO A 122 -5.43 -15.00 -4.02
C PRO A 122 -4.43 -14.06 -4.68
N VAL A 123 -3.96 -13.06 -3.95
CA VAL A 123 -2.94 -12.12 -4.42
C VAL A 123 -1.85 -12.04 -3.35
N PRO A 124 -0.63 -12.50 -3.64
CA PRO A 124 0.49 -12.29 -2.72
C PRO A 124 0.68 -10.81 -2.41
N TRP A 125 0.97 -10.51 -1.15
CA TRP A 125 1.04 -9.13 -0.69
C TRP A 125 2.11 -8.96 0.39
N SER A 126 2.57 -7.70 0.53
CA SER A 126 3.50 -7.31 1.59
C SER A 126 3.19 -5.86 1.97
N THR A 127 3.25 -5.53 3.25
CA THR A 127 2.98 -4.18 3.72
C THR A 127 4.20 -3.58 4.40
N ASN A 128 4.28 -2.25 4.32
CA ASN A 128 5.33 -1.45 4.92
C ASN A 128 4.72 -0.09 5.30
N PHE A 129 5.40 0.64 6.17
CA PHE A 129 4.90 1.95 6.59
C PHE A 129 6.05 2.90 6.90
N THR A 130 5.78 4.20 6.79
CA THR A 130 6.70 5.27 7.17
C THR A 130 6.02 6.19 8.17
N LEU A 131 6.63 6.37 9.32
CA LEU A 131 6.18 7.26 10.39
C LEU A 131 7.15 8.45 10.50
N PRO A 132 6.73 9.56 11.11
CA PRO A 132 7.61 10.72 11.30
C PRO A 132 8.58 10.51 12.48
N PHE A 133 9.45 9.49 12.37
CA PHE A 133 10.39 9.13 13.43
C PHE A 133 11.46 10.20 13.68
N ASP A 134 11.93 10.83 12.60
CA ASP A 134 13.00 11.82 12.66
C ASP A 134 12.76 12.91 11.60
N ASP A 135 13.67 13.88 11.54
CA ASP A 135 13.55 15.01 10.62
C ASP A 135 13.55 14.58 9.14
N HIS A 136 14.30 13.53 8.81
CA HIS A 136 14.35 13.01 7.44
C HIS A 136 12.98 12.47 7.01
N TYR A 137 12.37 11.61 7.82
CA TYR A 137 11.05 11.04 7.53
C TYR A 137 9.95 12.09 7.58
N ARG A 138 10.05 13.03 8.50
CA ARG A 138 9.10 14.16 8.58
C ARG A 138 9.15 15.01 7.31
N ALA A 139 10.35 15.30 6.80
CA ALA A 139 10.52 16.07 5.58
C ALA A 139 9.94 15.32 4.37
N TYR A 140 10.19 14.01 4.30
CA TYR A 140 9.62 13.15 3.26
C TYR A 140 8.09 13.20 3.27
N LEU A 141 7.48 12.95 4.42
CA LEU A 141 6.03 12.94 4.57
C LEU A 141 5.41 14.30 4.26
N GLU A 142 6.04 15.37 4.73
CA GLU A 142 5.55 16.72 4.47
C GLU A 142 5.64 17.08 2.99
N ALA A 143 6.72 16.68 2.32
CA ALA A 143 6.90 16.93 0.88
C ALA A 143 5.84 16.21 0.04
N HIS A 144 5.50 14.98 0.40
CA HIS A 144 4.56 14.16 -0.36
C HIS A 144 3.11 14.33 0.07
N TYR A 145 2.85 14.55 1.36
CA TYR A 145 1.49 14.50 1.91
C TYR A 145 1.10 15.70 2.77
N GLY A 146 1.95 16.74 2.84
CA GLY A 146 1.65 17.92 3.64
C GLY A 146 0.35 18.62 3.24
N HIS A 147 -0.04 18.51 1.97
CA HIS A 147 -1.30 19.06 1.48
C HIS A 147 -2.54 18.45 2.14
N LEU A 148 -2.42 17.26 2.72
CA LEU A 148 -3.54 16.60 3.41
C LEU A 148 -3.96 17.36 4.67
N ARG A 149 -2.99 17.98 5.37
CA ARG A 149 -3.31 18.83 6.51
C ARG A 149 -4.11 20.07 6.08
N ARG A 150 -3.74 20.65 4.94
CA ARG A 150 -4.39 21.86 4.42
C ARG A 150 -5.84 21.63 3.99
N ILE A 151 -6.16 20.42 3.54
CA ILE A 151 -7.54 20.07 3.17
C ILE A 151 -8.46 20.19 4.39
N MET A 152 -7.95 19.79 5.57
CA MET A 152 -8.74 19.83 6.81
C MET A 152 -8.83 21.21 7.43
N ASP A 153 -7.94 22.13 7.05
CA ASP A 153 -7.91 23.49 7.61
C ASP A 153 -8.79 24.49 6.83
N THR A 154 -9.52 24.03 5.84
CA THR A 154 -10.43 24.89 5.06
C THR A 154 -11.88 24.78 5.50
#